data_b339b960406f7a8dd529423c91fb148c
#
_entry.id   b339b960406f7a8dd529423c91fb148c
#
_cell.length_a   1.000
_cell.length_b   1.000
_cell.length_c   1.000
_cell.angle_alpha   90.00
_cell.angle_beta   90.00
_cell.angle_gamma   90.00
#
_symmetry.space_group_name_H-M   'P 1'
#
loop_
_entity.id
_entity.type
_entity.pdbx_description
1 polymer ?
#
loop_
_entity_poly.entity_id
_entity_poly.type
_entity_poly.pdbx_seq_one_letter_code
_entity_poly.pdbx_strand_id
1 'polypeptide(L)' 'MSDDALFFSLRRRAYELAETGRFKHWLKIADALLAEGFVGTVIQRLDRDRLAVMMITRCCDQARACAGDMKSDIRSSI' A
#
# COMPACT_ATOMS: atom_id res chain seq x y z
N MET A 1 7.50 -1.63 -24.98
CA MET A 1 6.77 -1.27 -23.79
C MET A 1 7.71 -1.10 -22.63
N SER A 2 7.65 0.00 -21.98
CA SER A 2 8.66 0.30 -20.99
C SER A 2 8.25 -0.23 -19.61
N ASP A 3 9.27 -0.57 -18.83
CA ASP A 3 9.07 -0.95 -17.44
C ASP A 3 8.43 0.17 -16.64
N ASP A 4 8.58 1.39 -17.12
CA ASP A 4 8.02 2.55 -16.42
C ASP A 4 6.51 2.49 -16.34
N ALA A 5 5.86 2.05 -17.40
CA ALA A 5 4.40 1.92 -17.39
C ALA A 5 3.97 0.87 -16.39
N LEU A 6 4.68 -0.25 -16.34
CA LEU A 6 4.40 -1.30 -15.37
C LEU A 6 4.67 -0.81 -13.95
N PHE A 7 5.76 -0.07 -13.79
CA PHE A 7 6.12 0.46 -12.48
C PHE A 7 5.05 1.43 -11.98
N PHE A 8 4.56 2.27 -12.86
CA PHE A 8 3.50 3.21 -12.52
C PHE A 8 2.23 2.50 -12.11
N SER A 9 1.83 1.50 -12.88
CA SER A 9 0.64 0.70 -12.58
C SER A 9 0.79 0.00 -11.25
N LEU A 10 1.97 -0.57 -11.01
CA LEU A 10 2.27 -1.26 -9.77
C LEU A 10 2.18 -0.31 -8.58
N ARG A 11 2.80 0.84 -8.70
CA ARG A 11 2.82 1.83 -7.63
C ARG A 11 1.42 2.31 -7.31
N ARG A 12 0.64 2.60 -8.34
CA ARG A 12 -0.73 3.03 -8.16
C ARG A 12 -1.54 1.96 -7.44
N ARG A 13 -1.38 0.71 -7.86
CA ARG A 13 -2.10 -0.40 -7.23
C ARG A 13 -1.69 -0.57 -5.78
N ALA A 14 -0.39 -0.38 -5.51
CA ALA A 14 0.12 -0.47 -4.15
C ALA A 14 -0.55 0.55 -3.25
N TYR A 15 -0.71 1.78 -3.72
CA TYR A 15 -1.41 2.79 -2.95
C TYR A 15 -2.87 2.44 -2.75
N GLU A 16 -3.52 1.91 -3.76
CA GLU A 16 -4.92 1.49 -3.64
C GLU A 16 -5.06 0.43 -2.57
N LEU A 17 -4.18 -0.55 -2.57
CA LEU A 17 -4.20 -1.60 -1.57
C LEU A 17 -3.93 -1.04 -0.17
N ALA A 18 -3.00 -0.11 -0.08
CA ALA A 18 -2.68 0.51 1.21
C ALA A 18 -3.89 1.24 1.77
N GLU A 19 -4.65 1.88 0.92
CA GLU A 19 -5.81 2.65 1.33
C GLU A 19 -6.96 1.79 1.83
N THR A 20 -6.93 0.49 1.52
CA THR A 20 -7.98 -0.40 2.01
C THR A 20 -7.90 -0.64 3.51
N GLY A 21 -6.75 -0.38 4.10
CA GLY A 21 -6.54 -0.63 5.51
C GLY A 21 -6.38 -2.09 5.88
N ARG A 22 -6.30 -2.97 4.89
CA ARG A 22 -6.19 -4.41 5.14
C ARG A 22 -4.77 -4.88 5.34
N PHE A 23 -3.80 -4.07 4.96
CA PHE A 23 -2.40 -4.45 4.99
C PHE A 23 -1.69 -3.69 6.10
N LYS A 24 -0.84 -4.39 6.83
CA LYS A 24 -0.12 -3.79 7.96
C LYS A 24 1.11 -3.01 7.49
N HIS A 25 1.74 -3.47 6.43
CA HIS A 25 2.95 -2.83 5.95
C HIS A 25 3.22 -3.25 4.51
N TRP A 26 4.26 -2.66 3.94
CA TRP A 26 4.61 -2.83 2.54
C TRP A 26 4.79 -4.29 2.13
N LEU A 27 5.41 -5.11 2.98
CA LEU A 27 5.67 -6.50 2.61
C LEU A 27 4.39 -7.25 2.30
N LYS A 28 3.33 -6.97 3.03
CA LYS A 28 2.04 -7.60 2.78
C LYS A 28 1.45 -7.13 1.46
N ILE A 29 1.65 -5.87 1.15
CA ILE A 29 1.19 -5.32 -0.13
C ILE A 29 1.98 -5.97 -1.28
N ALA A 30 3.29 -6.15 -1.10
CA ALA A 30 4.10 -6.80 -2.11
C ALA A 30 3.62 -8.22 -2.40
N ASP A 31 3.26 -8.95 -1.37
CA ASP A 31 2.71 -10.30 -1.54
C ASP A 31 1.40 -10.26 -2.34
N ALA A 32 0.54 -9.32 -2.02
CA ALA A 32 -0.72 -9.17 -2.72
C ALA A 32 -0.49 -8.82 -4.19
N LEU A 33 0.48 -7.96 -4.46
CA LEU A 33 0.80 -7.58 -5.83
C LEU A 33 1.31 -8.78 -6.63
N LEU A 34 2.14 -9.61 -6.01
CA LEU A 34 2.58 -10.84 -6.66
C LEU A 34 1.40 -11.75 -6.99
N ALA A 35 0.48 -11.85 -6.05
CA ALA A 35 -0.72 -12.67 -6.26
C ALA A 35 -1.59 -12.13 -7.38
N GLU A 36 -1.55 -10.82 -7.61
CA GLU A 36 -2.31 -10.20 -8.70
C GLU A 36 -1.65 -10.41 -10.06
N GLY A 37 -0.41 -10.89 -10.07
CA GLY A 37 0.28 -11.17 -11.32
C GLY A 37 1.34 -10.16 -11.71
N PHE A 38 1.65 -9.21 -10.84
CA PHE A 38 2.72 -8.28 -11.13
C PHE A 38 4.08 -8.98 -11.09
N VAL A 39 4.99 -8.51 -11.95
CA VAL A 39 6.30 -9.11 -12.08
C VAL A 39 7.13 -8.81 -10.84
N GLY A 40 7.79 -9.84 -10.30
CA GLY A 40 8.58 -9.68 -9.09
C GLY A 40 9.70 -8.67 -9.21
N THR A 41 10.32 -8.56 -10.39
CA THR A 41 11.41 -7.60 -10.59
C THR A 41 10.92 -6.17 -10.44
N VAL A 42 9.72 -5.88 -10.91
CA VAL A 42 9.13 -4.55 -10.79
C VAL A 42 8.79 -4.27 -9.34
N ILE A 43 8.28 -5.29 -8.65
CA ILE A 43 7.97 -5.15 -7.22
C ILE A 43 9.25 -4.87 -6.43
N GLN A 44 10.34 -5.56 -6.76
CA GLN A 44 11.62 -5.30 -6.11
C GLN A 44 12.13 -3.89 -6.39
N ARG A 45 11.88 -3.40 -7.58
CA ARG A 45 12.28 -2.04 -7.92
C ARG A 45 11.55 -1.04 -7.03
N LEU A 46 10.27 -1.26 -6.79
CA LEU A 46 9.52 -0.41 -5.88
C LEU A 46 10.00 -0.58 -4.44
N ASP A 47 10.33 -1.79 -4.07
CA ASP A 47 10.84 -2.08 -2.73
C ASP A 47 12.13 -1.33 -2.42
N ARG A 48 12.94 -1.07 -3.44
CA ARG A 48 14.17 -0.31 -3.28
C ARG A 48 13.95 1.19 -3.17
N ASP A 49 12.79 1.64 -3.56
CA ASP A 49 12.44 3.05 -3.44
C ASP A 49 11.93 3.31 -2.02
N ARG A 50 12.86 3.68 -1.16
CA ARG A 50 12.55 3.87 0.25
C ARG A 50 11.45 4.88 0.49
N LEU A 51 11.45 5.94 -0.30
CA LEU A 51 10.44 6.97 -0.15
C LEU A 51 9.06 6.42 -0.49
N ALA A 52 8.96 5.68 -1.59
CA ALA A 52 7.69 5.09 -1.99
C ALA A 52 7.21 4.07 -0.94
N VAL A 53 8.12 3.23 -0.46
CA VAL A 53 7.78 2.24 0.55
C VAL A 53 7.31 2.92 1.83
N MET A 54 7.98 3.97 2.23
CA MET A 54 7.60 4.71 3.42
C MET A 54 6.22 5.34 3.26
N MET A 55 5.96 5.94 2.10
CA MET A 55 4.67 6.56 1.83
C MET A 55 3.55 5.52 1.81
N ILE A 56 3.80 4.38 1.21
CA ILE A 56 2.83 3.30 1.16
C ILE A 56 2.56 2.78 2.57
N THR A 57 3.61 2.61 3.36
CA THR A 57 3.47 2.17 4.74
C THR A 57 2.65 3.17 5.55
N ARG A 58 2.89 4.45 5.35
CA ARG A 58 2.12 5.47 6.03
C ARG A 58 0.65 5.44 5.61
N CYS A 59 0.40 5.18 4.34
CA CYS A 59 -0.97 5.01 3.88
C CYS A 59 -1.64 3.84 4.57
N CYS A 60 -0.92 2.74 4.74
CA CYS A 60 -1.44 1.59 5.47
C CYS A 60 -1.80 1.98 6.90
N ASP A 61 -0.88 2.67 7.56
CA ASP A 61 -1.09 3.06 8.94
C ASP A 61 -2.26 4.03 9.07
N GLN A 62 -2.34 4.99 8.18
CA GLN A 62 -3.42 5.96 8.20
C GLN A 62 -4.76 5.31 7.94
N ALA A 63 -4.81 4.42 6.97
CA ALA A 63 -6.06 3.73 6.64
C ALA A 63 -6.52 2.86 7.80
N ARG A 64 -5.58 2.19 8.46
CA ARG A 64 -5.92 1.38 9.62
C ARG A 64 -6.32 2.23 10.81
N ALA A 65 -5.65 3.35 10.99
CA ALA A 65 -5.99 4.28 12.05
C ALA A 65 -7.38 4.88 11.81
N CYS A 66 -7.69 5.21 10.56
CA CYS A 66 -9.01 5.72 10.22
C CYS A 66 -10.09 4.69 10.51
N ALA A 67 -9.83 3.44 10.17
CA ALA A 67 -10.76 2.37 10.46
C ALA A 67 -10.96 2.22 11.96
N GLY A 68 -9.87 2.32 12.71
CA GLY A 68 -9.95 2.31 14.17
C GLY A 68 -10.59 3.56 14.71
N ASP A 69 -10.29 4.68 14.09
CA ASP A 69 -10.83 5.96 14.47
C ASP A 69 -12.35 6.01 14.35
N MET A 70 -12.89 5.31 13.38
CA MET A 70 -14.33 5.30 13.24
C MET A 70 -14.98 4.80 14.51
N LYS A 71 -14.40 3.80 15.11
CA LYS A 71 -14.88 3.32 16.39
C LYS A 71 -14.62 4.32 17.50
N SER A 72 -13.44 4.89 17.49
CA SER A 72 -13.08 5.89 18.46
C SER A 72 -13.91 7.15 18.30
N ASP A 73 -14.19 7.48 17.07
CA ASP A 73 -14.94 8.69 16.76
C ASP A 73 -16.35 8.63 17.35
N ILE A 74 -16.96 7.49 17.28
CA ILE A 74 -18.25 7.29 17.90
C ILE A 74 -18.15 7.64 19.38
N ARG A 75 -17.10 7.19 19.98
CA ARG A 75 -16.86 7.40 21.39
C ARG A 75 -16.53 8.85 21.68
N SER A 76 -15.67 9.42 20.85
CA SER A 76 -15.24 10.79 21.11
C SER A 76 -16.27 11.81 20.71
N SER A 77 -17.17 11.47 19.83
CA SER A 77 -18.22 12.41 19.50
C SER A 77 -19.18 12.62 20.66
N ILE A 78 -19.05 11.81 21.62
CA ILE A 78 -19.79 11.95 22.85
C ILE A 78 -19.06 12.89 23.78
#